data_78f2b185450611b607c1e35b3b35c9ec
#
_entry.id   78f2b185450611b607c1e35b3b35c9ec
#
_cell.length_a   1.000
_cell.length_b   1.000
_cell.length_c   1.000
_cell.angle_alpha   90.00
_cell.angle_beta   90.00
_cell.angle_gamma   90.00
#
_symmetry.space_group_name_H-M   'P 1'
#
loop_
_entity.id
_entity.type
_entity.pdbx_description
1 polymer ?
#
loop_
_entity_poly.entity_id
_entity_poly.type
_entity_poly.pdbx_seq_one_letter_code
_entity_poly.pdbx_strand_id
1 'polypeptide(L)'
;MATTKRQKNSKNLLASINHFLSFFLCSMFIQFGICNTLGKEVLLNLHYMYNEDAVDSVELRKRLSENGISMITYIVDNNRSINEHANNVKKIISSYDRSDKLEFVVLTDRMSTFVGLKLCNSMKDVRGLITISGAFNDGDDFLYSEFSVTKNADNFNKLSENREKERCLFSVWQIIQKSKKTKNITFTDNSADMQKMMILLKSEYGKSLLHFSLEKNLRKIDAVILPFYIYEYRKEYICDLDISNLMYIGNKNKTRYTLPESYGKRKIVSKIVEKVCEINPN
;
A
#
# COMPACT_ATOMS: atom_id res chain seq x y z
N MET A 1 -22.29 31.23 32.41
CA MET A 1 -22.18 30.55 31.11
C MET A 1 -20.81 30.72 30.40
N ALA A 2 -19.83 31.39 30.96
CA ALA A 2 -18.50 31.62 30.36
C ALA A 2 -17.43 30.60 30.76
N THR A 3 -17.60 29.82 31.79
CA THR A 3 -16.62 28.87 32.34
C THR A 3 -16.55 27.55 31.59
N THR A 4 -17.63 27.11 30.94
CA THR A 4 -17.69 25.83 30.20
C THR A 4 -17.01 25.86 28.84
N LYS A 5 -16.89 27.02 28.19
CA LYS A 5 -16.20 27.16 26.90
C LYS A 5 -14.67 27.13 27.02
N ARG A 6 -14.13 27.61 28.16
CA ARG A 6 -12.66 27.59 28.39
C ARG A 6 -12.12 26.19 28.67
N GLN A 7 -12.88 25.33 29.34
CA GLN A 7 -12.49 23.95 29.64
C GLN A 7 -12.50 23.04 28.38
N LYS A 8 -13.40 23.31 27.44
CA LYS A 8 -13.47 22.52 26.18
C LYS A 8 -12.30 22.82 25.24
N ASN A 9 -11.86 24.09 25.19
CA ASN A 9 -10.70 24.49 24.38
C ASN A 9 -9.37 23.97 24.94
N SER A 10 -9.21 23.87 26.27
CA SER A 10 -7.99 23.33 26.88
C SER A 10 -7.84 21.81 26.66
N LYS A 11 -8.95 21.06 26.66
CA LYS A 11 -8.92 19.61 26.37
C LYS A 11 -8.57 19.32 24.90
N ASN A 12 -9.08 20.14 23.97
CA ASN A 12 -8.74 19.99 22.55
C ASN A 12 -7.29 20.40 22.25
N LEU A 13 -6.76 21.40 22.96
CA LEU A 13 -5.37 21.81 22.85
C LEU A 13 -4.42 20.74 23.41
N LEU A 14 -4.75 20.13 24.55
CA LEU A 14 -3.98 19.03 25.14
C LEU A 14 -4.00 17.76 24.25
N ALA A 15 -5.14 17.43 23.65
CA ALA A 15 -5.24 16.31 22.71
C ALA A 15 -4.40 16.55 21.45
N SER A 16 -4.40 17.78 20.92
CA SER A 16 -3.58 18.18 19.76
C SER A 16 -2.07 18.15 20.08
N ILE A 17 -1.68 18.60 21.28
CA ILE A 17 -0.29 18.58 21.75
C ILE A 17 0.18 17.13 21.96
N ASN A 18 -0.64 16.26 22.54
CA ASN A 18 -0.31 14.86 22.71
C ASN A 18 -0.18 14.11 21.39
N HIS A 19 -1.01 14.42 20.38
CA HIS A 19 -0.84 13.90 19.04
C HIS A 19 0.46 14.40 18.36
N PHE A 20 0.79 15.68 18.56
CA PHE A 20 2.02 16.26 18.00
C PHE A 20 3.27 15.71 18.70
N LEU A 21 3.25 15.55 20.04
CA LEU A 21 4.35 14.92 20.79
C LEU A 21 4.52 13.43 20.45
N SER A 22 3.42 12.69 20.30
CA SER A 22 3.46 11.29 19.88
C SER A 22 4.06 11.15 18.47
N PHE A 23 3.69 12.06 17.55
CA PHE A 23 4.25 12.07 16.19
C PHE A 23 5.73 12.46 16.19
N PHE A 24 6.12 13.43 17.02
CA PHE A 24 7.51 13.88 17.16
C PHE A 24 8.39 12.82 17.85
N LEU A 25 7.87 12.17 18.91
CA LEU A 25 8.54 11.05 19.57
C LEU A 25 8.69 9.84 18.65
N CYS A 26 7.65 9.45 17.88
CA CYS A 26 7.80 8.41 16.86
C CYS A 26 8.85 8.77 15.79
N SER A 27 8.92 10.03 15.35
CA SER A 27 9.94 10.45 14.37
C SER A 27 11.35 10.51 14.99
N MET A 28 11.49 10.87 16.28
CA MET A 28 12.77 10.84 16.98
C MET A 28 13.22 9.41 17.32
N PHE A 29 12.33 8.48 17.68
CA PHE A 29 12.71 7.08 17.90
C PHE A 29 13.16 6.38 16.61
N ILE A 30 12.70 6.82 15.44
CA ILE A 30 13.23 6.37 14.15
C ILE A 30 14.67 6.89 13.93
N GLN A 31 15.03 8.07 14.45
CA GLN A 31 16.35 8.65 14.26
C GLN A 31 17.42 8.22 15.29
N PHE A 32 17.05 7.83 16.51
CA PHE A 32 18.01 7.51 17.57
C PHE A 32 18.23 6.03 17.86
N GLY A 33 17.47 5.13 17.22
CA GLY A 33 17.56 3.68 17.48
C GLY A 33 18.45 2.86 16.53
N ILE A 34 19.08 3.47 15.52
CA ILE A 34 19.81 2.72 14.49
C ILE A 34 21.21 3.32 14.30
N CYS A 35 22.03 3.21 15.32
CA CYS A 35 23.47 3.22 15.15
C CYS A 35 23.96 1.77 15.26
N ASN A 36 23.62 0.93 14.29
CA ASN A 36 24.21 -0.38 14.11
C ASN A 36 24.27 -0.67 12.62
N THR A 37 25.40 -1.16 12.17
CA THR A 37 25.64 -1.70 10.83
C THR A 37 24.42 -2.41 10.32
N LEU A 38 23.75 -1.81 9.32
CA LEU A 38 22.72 -2.52 8.57
C LEU A 38 23.38 -3.78 8.00
N GLY A 39 22.75 -4.93 8.14
CA GLY A 39 23.13 -6.11 7.37
C GLY A 39 23.15 -5.74 5.87
N LYS A 40 23.87 -6.50 5.06
CA LYS A 40 23.92 -6.26 3.60
C LYS A 40 22.53 -6.28 2.95
N GLU A 41 21.57 -6.90 3.62
CA GLU A 41 20.22 -7.10 3.17
C GLU A 41 19.22 -6.33 4.02
N VAL A 42 18.30 -5.64 3.35
CA VAL A 42 17.29 -4.79 4.01
C VAL A 42 15.91 -5.07 3.44
N LEU A 43 14.94 -5.39 4.31
CA LEU A 43 13.54 -5.40 3.96
C LEU A 43 12.94 -4.00 4.15
N LEU A 44 12.43 -3.42 3.07
CA LEU A 44 11.65 -2.18 3.10
C LEU A 44 10.16 -2.52 3.22
N ASN A 45 9.60 -2.40 4.41
CA ASN A 45 8.18 -2.62 4.65
C ASN A 45 7.39 -1.33 4.40
N LEU A 46 6.64 -1.27 3.32
CA LEU A 46 5.76 -0.15 2.99
C LEU A 46 4.34 -0.49 3.42
N HIS A 47 3.84 0.20 4.43
CA HIS A 47 2.51 -0.03 4.96
C HIS A 47 1.60 1.17 4.68
N TYR A 48 0.39 0.93 4.16
CA TYR A 48 -0.60 1.97 3.95
C TYR A 48 -1.39 2.24 5.24
N MET A 49 -1.37 3.49 5.70
CA MET A 49 -1.82 3.89 7.04
C MET A 49 -3.27 3.53 7.41
N TYR A 50 -4.12 3.27 6.42
CA TYR A 50 -5.52 2.89 6.64
C TYR A 50 -5.80 1.40 6.47
N ASN A 51 -4.77 0.59 6.23
CA ASN A 51 -4.93 -0.85 6.19
C ASN A 51 -4.81 -1.43 7.60
N GLU A 52 -5.57 -2.50 7.86
CA GLU A 52 -5.26 -3.35 8.99
C GLU A 52 -3.91 -4.02 8.75
N ASP A 53 -3.13 -4.25 9.82
CA ASP A 53 -1.84 -4.91 9.71
C ASP A 53 -2.02 -6.32 9.12
N ALA A 54 -1.65 -6.46 7.86
CA ALA A 54 -1.66 -7.74 7.16
C ALA A 54 -0.61 -8.70 7.73
N VAL A 55 0.44 -8.15 8.33
CA VAL A 55 1.59 -8.86 8.88
C VAL A 55 1.87 -8.35 10.28
N ASP A 56 2.13 -9.25 11.21
CA ASP A 56 2.69 -8.89 12.51
C ASP A 56 4.11 -8.33 12.31
N SER A 57 4.22 -7.01 12.33
CA SER A 57 5.49 -6.29 12.08
C SER A 57 6.53 -6.58 13.16
N VAL A 58 6.13 -6.89 14.39
CA VAL A 58 7.02 -7.19 15.51
C VAL A 58 7.65 -8.58 15.30
N GLU A 59 6.80 -9.58 15.02
CA GLU A 59 7.25 -10.95 14.76
C GLU A 59 8.10 -11.00 13.47
N LEU A 60 7.70 -10.29 12.41
CA LEU A 60 8.47 -10.21 11.18
C LEU A 60 9.86 -9.63 11.43
N ARG A 61 9.97 -8.49 12.13
CA ARG A 61 11.26 -7.86 12.47
C ARG A 61 12.16 -8.80 13.26
N LYS A 62 11.60 -9.49 14.27
CA LYS A 62 12.33 -10.45 15.07
C LYS A 62 12.95 -11.56 14.21
N ARG A 63 12.15 -12.21 13.38
CA ARG A 63 12.60 -13.32 12.53
C ARG A 63 13.59 -12.89 11.45
N LEU A 64 13.44 -11.70 10.88
CA LEU A 64 14.40 -11.14 9.93
C LEU A 64 15.75 -10.90 10.65
N SER A 65 15.72 -10.31 11.84
CA SER A 65 16.93 -10.07 12.63
C SER A 65 17.67 -11.36 12.99
N GLU A 66 16.96 -12.44 13.28
CA GLU A 66 17.54 -13.78 13.50
C GLU A 66 18.29 -14.33 12.27
N ASN A 67 17.96 -13.82 11.07
CA ASN A 67 18.64 -14.15 9.81
C ASN A 67 19.60 -13.05 9.32
N GLY A 68 19.95 -12.09 10.18
CA GLY A 68 20.87 -11.00 9.83
C GLY A 68 20.30 -9.93 8.90
N ILE A 69 18.98 -9.93 8.67
CA ILE A 69 18.28 -9.01 7.76
C ILE A 69 17.71 -7.85 8.56
N SER A 70 17.99 -6.63 8.12
CA SER A 70 17.43 -5.41 8.71
C SER A 70 16.06 -5.07 8.11
N MET A 71 15.18 -4.46 8.91
CA MET A 71 13.86 -4.03 8.44
C MET A 71 13.64 -2.55 8.68
N ILE A 72 13.34 -1.82 7.59
CA ILE A 72 12.91 -0.42 7.61
C ILE A 72 11.42 -0.37 7.30
N THR A 73 10.63 0.26 8.17
CA THR A 73 9.20 0.48 7.94
C THR A 73 8.94 1.91 7.51
N TYR A 74 8.16 2.08 6.45
CA TYR A 74 7.70 3.37 5.93
C TYR A 74 6.19 3.39 5.81
N ILE A 75 5.56 4.43 6.36
CA ILE A 75 4.11 4.60 6.30
C ILE A 75 3.74 5.42 5.06
N VAL A 76 2.91 4.83 4.22
CA VAL A 76 2.29 5.49 3.06
C VAL A 76 1.00 6.14 3.51
N ASP A 77 0.88 7.45 3.36
CA ASP A 77 -0.26 8.27 3.76
C ASP A 77 -0.97 8.92 2.56
N ASN A 78 -2.09 9.60 2.80
CA ASN A 78 -2.85 10.29 1.76
C ASN A 78 -2.33 11.68 1.40
N ASN A 79 -1.37 12.23 2.15
CA ASN A 79 -0.94 13.62 2.00
C ASN A 79 0.10 13.81 0.90
N ARG A 80 0.64 12.72 0.37
CA ARG A 80 1.70 12.71 -0.65
C ARG A 80 1.30 11.84 -1.83
N SER A 81 1.76 12.22 -3.00
CA SER A 81 1.62 11.41 -4.21
C SER A 81 2.47 10.13 -4.15
N ILE A 82 2.17 9.15 -5.00
CA ILE A 82 2.95 7.91 -5.16
C ILE A 82 4.43 8.24 -5.45
N ASN A 83 4.69 9.25 -6.29
CA ASN A 83 6.05 9.67 -6.62
C ASN A 83 6.79 10.29 -5.42
N GLU A 84 6.11 11.11 -4.62
CA GLU A 84 6.70 11.72 -3.43
C GLU A 84 7.03 10.67 -2.36
N HIS A 85 6.14 9.69 -2.15
CA HIS A 85 6.44 8.55 -1.28
C HIS A 85 7.67 7.78 -1.76
N ALA A 86 7.74 7.42 -3.03
CA ALA A 86 8.90 6.73 -3.59
C ALA A 86 10.19 7.55 -3.42
N ASN A 87 10.14 8.87 -3.64
CA ASN A 87 11.30 9.74 -3.45
C ASN A 87 11.72 9.87 -1.98
N ASN A 88 10.76 9.91 -1.04
CA ASN A 88 11.06 9.93 0.38
C ASN A 88 11.73 8.63 0.84
N VAL A 89 11.24 7.48 0.39
CA VAL A 89 11.90 6.19 0.68
C VAL A 89 13.33 6.18 0.14
N LYS A 90 13.55 6.67 -1.09
CA LYS A 90 14.92 6.79 -1.65
C LYS A 90 15.82 7.69 -0.82
N LYS A 91 15.31 8.81 -0.30
CA LYS A 91 16.09 9.70 0.59
C LYS A 91 16.46 8.98 1.89
N ILE A 92 15.53 8.24 2.49
CA ILE A 92 15.79 7.43 3.68
C ILE A 92 16.91 6.42 3.38
N ILE A 93 16.79 5.65 2.30
CA ILE A 93 17.81 4.68 1.88
C ILE A 93 19.16 5.36 1.65
N SER A 94 19.18 6.53 1.00
CA SER A 94 20.43 7.25 0.72
C SER A 94 21.09 7.87 1.95
N SER A 95 20.38 7.98 3.07
CA SER A 95 20.93 8.47 4.34
C SER A 95 21.73 7.41 5.10
N TYR A 96 21.60 6.14 4.75
CA TYR A 96 22.44 5.09 5.32
C TYR A 96 23.82 5.08 4.67
N ASP A 97 24.84 4.84 5.48
CA ASP A 97 26.21 4.77 4.99
C ASP A 97 26.34 3.63 3.96
N ARG A 98 26.83 3.96 2.77
CA ARG A 98 26.90 3.04 1.61
C ARG A 98 28.30 2.42 1.45
N SER A 99 29.05 2.30 2.51
CA SER A 99 30.33 1.58 2.44
C SER A 99 30.16 0.17 1.90
N ASP A 100 29.02 -0.46 2.19
CA ASP A 100 28.64 -1.75 1.64
C ASP A 100 27.46 -1.60 0.65
N LYS A 101 27.51 -2.36 -0.42
CA LYS A 101 26.43 -2.40 -1.43
C LYS A 101 25.22 -3.07 -0.81
N LEU A 102 24.23 -2.27 -0.38
CA LEU A 102 22.97 -2.77 0.17
C LEU A 102 22.06 -3.31 -0.94
N GLU A 103 21.43 -4.44 -0.69
CA GLU A 103 20.38 -5.00 -1.52
C GLU A 103 19.05 -4.93 -0.78
N PHE A 104 17.98 -4.59 -1.52
CA PHE A 104 16.67 -4.34 -0.93
C PHE A 104 15.63 -5.31 -1.46
N VAL A 105 14.81 -5.82 -0.54
CA VAL A 105 13.52 -6.43 -0.86
C VAL A 105 12.43 -5.50 -0.37
N VAL A 106 11.45 -5.20 -1.21
CA VAL A 106 10.32 -4.34 -0.87
C VAL A 106 9.13 -5.21 -0.50
N LEU A 107 8.57 -5.02 0.68
CA LEU A 107 7.31 -5.61 1.10
C LEU A 107 6.22 -4.57 1.05
N THR A 108 5.09 -4.89 0.45
CA THR A 108 3.94 -3.99 0.34
C THR A 108 2.63 -4.69 0.69
N ASP A 109 1.65 -3.93 1.09
CA ASP A 109 0.29 -4.37 1.28
C ASP A 109 -0.67 -3.55 0.41
N ARG A 110 -1.67 -4.18 -0.20
CA ARG A 110 -2.76 -3.54 -0.92
C ARG A 110 -2.35 -2.25 -1.67
N MET A 111 -2.75 -1.08 -1.18
CA MET A 111 -2.49 0.22 -1.82
C MET A 111 -1.02 0.62 -1.85
N SER A 112 -0.21 0.23 -0.86
CA SER A 112 1.23 0.54 -0.87
C SER A 112 1.98 -0.13 -2.03
N THR A 113 1.36 -1.13 -2.70
CA THR A 113 1.91 -1.79 -3.89
C THR A 113 2.25 -0.81 -5.01
N PHE A 114 1.46 0.25 -5.21
CA PHE A 114 1.74 1.27 -6.23
C PHE A 114 3.05 2.03 -5.97
N VAL A 115 3.35 2.30 -4.69
CA VAL A 115 4.65 2.89 -4.29
C VAL A 115 5.78 1.88 -4.47
N GLY A 116 5.56 0.61 -4.10
CA GLY A 116 6.52 -0.48 -4.29
C GLY A 116 6.90 -0.68 -5.75
N LEU A 117 5.92 -0.74 -6.66
CA LEU A 117 6.14 -0.81 -8.10
C LEU A 117 6.95 0.38 -8.62
N LYS A 118 6.67 1.58 -8.11
CA LYS A 118 7.42 2.79 -8.48
C LYS A 118 8.87 2.77 -8.00
N LEU A 119 9.12 2.24 -6.81
CA LEU A 119 10.46 2.04 -6.28
C LEU A 119 11.25 1.03 -7.13
N CYS A 120 10.68 -0.15 -7.38
CA CYS A 120 11.32 -1.19 -8.19
C CYS A 120 11.65 -0.70 -9.60
N ASN A 121 10.77 0.11 -10.21
CA ASN A 121 11.03 0.71 -11.52
C ASN A 121 12.18 1.73 -11.51
N SER A 122 12.49 2.32 -10.38
CA SER A 122 13.40 3.47 -10.28
C SER A 122 14.68 3.21 -9.47
N MET A 123 14.84 2.00 -8.91
CA MET A 123 15.98 1.60 -8.10
C MET A 123 16.51 0.23 -8.57
N LYS A 124 17.75 0.19 -8.99
CA LYS A 124 18.40 -1.05 -9.45
C LYS A 124 18.83 -1.98 -8.32
N ASP A 125 18.94 -1.43 -7.10
CA ASP A 125 19.37 -2.18 -5.92
C ASP A 125 18.20 -2.95 -5.27
N VAL A 126 16.97 -2.80 -5.79
CA VAL A 126 15.81 -3.61 -5.37
C VAL A 126 15.83 -4.92 -6.11
N ARG A 127 15.95 -6.04 -5.38
CA ARG A 127 16.02 -7.40 -5.92
C ARG A 127 14.64 -8.08 -6.00
N GLY A 128 13.75 -7.76 -5.07
CA GLY A 128 12.43 -8.36 -5.00
C GLY A 128 11.34 -7.42 -4.54
N LEU A 129 10.12 -7.67 -4.99
CA LEU A 129 8.89 -7.04 -4.53
C LEU A 129 7.93 -8.12 -4.05
N ILE A 130 7.76 -8.24 -2.74
CA ILE A 130 6.75 -9.08 -2.12
C ILE A 130 5.49 -8.23 -1.92
N THR A 131 4.36 -8.71 -2.41
CA THR A 131 3.08 -8.01 -2.21
C THR A 131 2.10 -8.86 -1.43
N ILE A 132 1.42 -8.29 -0.46
CA ILE A 132 0.36 -8.96 0.29
C ILE A 132 -0.98 -8.41 -0.16
N SER A 133 -1.77 -9.25 -0.84
CA SER A 133 -3.02 -8.86 -1.48
C SER A 133 -2.84 -7.58 -2.32
N GLY A 134 -1.71 -7.49 -3.01
CA GLY A 134 -1.30 -6.35 -3.80
C GLY A 134 -2.23 -6.10 -4.99
N ALA A 135 -2.28 -4.86 -5.45
CA ALA A 135 -3.05 -4.46 -6.61
C ALA A 135 -2.16 -4.42 -7.86
N PHE A 136 -2.56 -5.16 -8.88
CA PHE A 136 -1.90 -5.17 -10.20
C PHE A 136 -2.87 -4.70 -11.29
N ASN A 137 -3.34 -3.46 -11.13
CA ASN A 137 -4.25 -2.78 -12.05
C ASN A 137 -3.75 -1.38 -12.36
N ASP A 138 -4.26 -0.76 -13.40
CA ASP A 138 -4.20 0.69 -13.52
C ASP A 138 -4.94 1.32 -12.33
N GLY A 139 -4.52 2.50 -11.90
CA GLY A 139 -5.01 3.03 -10.63
C GLY A 139 -6.50 3.36 -10.60
N ASP A 140 -7.09 3.73 -11.74
CA ASP A 140 -8.53 3.94 -11.87
C ASP A 140 -9.33 2.63 -11.87
N ASP A 141 -8.81 1.57 -12.48
CA ASP A 141 -9.40 0.23 -12.43
C ASP A 141 -9.35 -0.35 -11.01
N PHE A 142 -8.25 -0.12 -10.30
CA PHE A 142 -8.15 -0.45 -8.89
C PHE A 142 -9.23 0.27 -8.06
N LEU A 143 -9.36 1.58 -8.21
CA LEU A 143 -10.37 2.36 -7.51
C LEU A 143 -11.79 1.89 -7.84
N TYR A 144 -12.04 1.58 -9.11
CA TYR A 144 -13.32 1.02 -9.52
C TYR A 144 -13.58 -0.33 -8.84
N SER A 145 -12.62 -1.25 -8.86
CA SER A 145 -12.77 -2.57 -8.23
C SER A 145 -12.94 -2.49 -6.71
N GLU A 146 -12.23 -1.57 -6.03
CA GLU A 146 -12.27 -1.43 -4.57
C GLU A 146 -13.61 -0.87 -4.08
N PHE A 147 -14.16 0.13 -4.77
CA PHE A 147 -15.39 0.83 -4.36
C PHE A 147 -16.67 0.32 -5.02
N SER A 148 -16.59 -0.44 -6.11
CA SER A 148 -17.76 -1.05 -6.78
C SER A 148 -18.25 -2.31 -6.07
N VAL A 149 -17.43 -2.91 -5.22
CA VAL A 149 -17.77 -4.12 -4.49
C VAL A 149 -18.52 -3.76 -3.21
N THR A 150 -19.83 -3.61 -3.30
CA THR A 150 -20.67 -3.52 -2.11
C THR A 150 -20.58 -4.80 -1.28
N LYS A 151 -20.52 -4.67 0.05
CA LYS A 151 -20.37 -5.75 1.02
C LYS A 151 -21.43 -6.86 0.99
N ASN A 152 -22.46 -6.73 0.15
CA ASN A 152 -23.64 -7.61 0.09
C ASN A 152 -23.65 -8.53 -1.13
N ALA A 153 -22.51 -9.03 -1.58
CA ALA A 153 -22.47 -9.97 -2.70
C ALA A 153 -23.20 -11.31 -2.45
N ASP A 154 -23.53 -11.62 -1.20
CA ASP A 154 -24.06 -12.94 -0.82
C ASP A 154 -25.59 -13.09 -0.96
N ASN A 155 -26.34 -12.03 -1.30
CA ASN A 155 -27.81 -12.05 -1.39
C ASN A 155 -28.37 -11.62 -2.76
N PHE A 156 -27.85 -12.16 -3.86
CA PHE A 156 -28.19 -11.73 -5.22
C PHE A 156 -29.48 -12.31 -5.83
N ASN A 157 -30.53 -12.54 -5.05
CA ASN A 157 -31.74 -13.17 -5.60
C ASN A 157 -32.90 -12.23 -5.92
N LYS A 158 -32.75 -10.90 -5.86
CA LYS A 158 -33.86 -9.97 -6.18
C LYS A 158 -33.50 -9.00 -7.31
N LEU A 159 -34.39 -8.92 -8.31
CA LEU A 159 -34.24 -8.06 -9.50
C LEU A 159 -34.09 -6.56 -9.16
N SER A 160 -34.69 -6.11 -8.05
CA SER A 160 -34.60 -4.74 -7.56
C SER A 160 -33.19 -4.39 -7.02
N GLU A 161 -32.54 -5.35 -6.37
CA GLU A 161 -31.17 -5.21 -5.83
C GLU A 161 -30.14 -5.12 -6.96
N ASN A 162 -30.37 -5.81 -8.09
CA ASN A 162 -29.50 -5.71 -9.26
C ASN A 162 -29.51 -4.32 -9.89
N ARG A 163 -30.67 -3.66 -9.99
CA ARG A 163 -30.76 -2.30 -10.53
C ARG A 163 -30.08 -1.25 -9.64
N GLU A 164 -30.18 -1.39 -8.34
CA GLU A 164 -29.54 -0.51 -7.39
C GLU A 164 -28.01 -0.68 -7.43
N LYS A 165 -27.56 -1.93 -7.55
CA LYS A 165 -26.15 -2.26 -7.75
C LYS A 165 -25.61 -1.67 -9.06
N GLU A 166 -26.29 -1.84 -10.17
CA GLU A 166 -25.87 -1.26 -11.46
C GLU A 166 -25.77 0.26 -11.39
N ARG A 167 -26.71 0.93 -10.70
CA ARG A 167 -26.65 2.38 -10.45
C ARG A 167 -25.44 2.76 -9.61
N CYS A 168 -25.13 2.01 -8.56
CA CYS A 168 -23.95 2.24 -7.72
C CYS A 168 -22.66 2.08 -8.52
N LEU A 169 -22.53 1.00 -9.29
CA LEU A 169 -21.39 0.74 -10.17
C LEU A 169 -21.17 1.86 -11.18
N PHE A 170 -22.26 2.31 -11.82
CA PHE A 170 -22.22 3.41 -12.77
C PHE A 170 -21.83 4.72 -12.11
N SER A 171 -22.33 4.99 -10.90
CA SER A 171 -21.97 6.18 -10.12
C SER A 171 -20.49 6.20 -9.73
N VAL A 172 -19.94 5.08 -9.26
CA VAL A 172 -18.50 4.94 -8.96
C VAL A 172 -17.67 5.22 -10.21
N TRP A 173 -18.00 4.60 -11.33
CA TRP A 173 -17.33 4.83 -12.60
C TRP A 173 -17.38 6.31 -13.04
N GLN A 174 -18.57 6.94 -12.97
CA GLN A 174 -18.72 8.35 -13.33
C GLN A 174 -17.86 9.28 -12.44
N ILE A 175 -17.78 9.00 -11.14
CA ILE A 175 -16.97 9.79 -10.21
C ILE A 175 -15.50 9.67 -10.60
N ILE A 176 -14.99 8.45 -10.84
CA ILE A 176 -13.61 8.22 -11.26
C ILE A 176 -13.30 8.98 -12.55
N GLN A 177 -14.18 8.88 -13.57
CA GLN A 177 -13.97 9.57 -14.84
C GLN A 177 -14.02 11.10 -14.72
N LYS A 178 -14.91 11.64 -13.87
CA LYS A 178 -14.92 13.08 -13.55
C LYS A 178 -13.65 13.49 -12.81
N SER A 179 -13.20 12.69 -11.86
CA SER A 179 -11.99 12.97 -11.06
C SER A 179 -10.73 13.04 -11.90
N LYS A 180 -10.65 12.28 -12.99
CA LYS A 180 -9.56 12.39 -13.96
C LYS A 180 -9.55 13.72 -14.72
N LYS A 181 -10.71 14.34 -14.90
CA LYS A 181 -10.86 15.55 -15.75
C LYS A 181 -10.91 16.84 -14.94
N THR A 182 -11.40 16.82 -13.71
CA THR A 182 -11.68 18.02 -12.92
C THR A 182 -11.17 17.91 -11.50
N LYS A 183 -10.65 19.02 -10.94
CA LYS A 183 -10.19 19.09 -9.55
C LYS A 183 -11.35 19.20 -8.54
N ASN A 184 -12.51 19.67 -8.97
CA ASN A 184 -13.68 19.89 -8.11
C ASN A 184 -14.73 18.81 -8.36
N ILE A 185 -14.80 17.86 -7.42
CA ILE A 185 -15.76 16.77 -7.44
C ILE A 185 -16.77 17.04 -6.34
N THR A 186 -18.01 17.30 -6.73
CA THR A 186 -19.17 17.32 -5.83
C THR A 186 -20.03 16.10 -6.10
N PHE A 187 -20.45 15.43 -5.04
CA PHE A 187 -21.32 14.26 -5.15
C PHE A 187 -22.36 14.27 -4.04
N THR A 188 -23.55 13.73 -4.32
CA THR A 188 -24.71 13.79 -3.42
C THR A 188 -24.96 12.52 -2.63
N ASP A 189 -24.18 11.44 -2.89
CA ASP A 189 -24.32 10.18 -2.15
C ASP A 189 -23.56 10.26 -0.82
N ASN A 190 -24.29 10.03 0.28
CA ASN A 190 -23.78 10.11 1.64
C ASN A 190 -23.40 8.75 2.25
N SER A 191 -23.33 7.67 1.46
CA SER A 191 -22.88 6.37 1.96
C SER A 191 -21.45 6.43 2.49
N ALA A 192 -21.15 5.65 3.53
CA ALA A 192 -19.83 5.66 4.16
C ALA A 192 -18.70 5.31 3.18
N ASP A 193 -18.95 4.38 2.24
CA ASP A 193 -17.96 3.96 1.27
C ASP A 193 -17.72 5.04 0.20
N MET A 194 -18.78 5.75 -0.23
CA MET A 194 -18.63 6.90 -1.12
C MET A 194 -17.90 8.06 -0.45
N GLN A 195 -18.12 8.30 0.84
CA GLN A 195 -17.36 9.30 1.59
C GLN A 195 -15.87 8.93 1.66
N LYS A 196 -15.53 7.67 1.95
CA LYS A 196 -14.14 7.18 1.93
C LYS A 196 -13.49 7.36 0.56
N MET A 197 -14.21 6.98 -0.51
CA MET A 197 -13.75 7.18 -1.88
C MET A 197 -13.48 8.66 -2.17
N MET A 198 -14.40 9.55 -1.79
CA MET A 198 -14.24 11.00 -2.00
C MET A 198 -13.07 11.59 -1.23
N ILE A 199 -12.83 11.14 0.01
CA ILE A 199 -11.66 11.55 0.80
C ILE A 199 -10.39 11.10 0.07
N LEU A 200 -10.32 9.86 -0.38
CA LEU A 200 -9.18 9.34 -1.13
C LEU A 200 -8.96 10.13 -2.43
N LEU A 201 -9.98 10.31 -3.26
CA LEU A 201 -9.87 11.01 -4.55
C LEU A 201 -9.45 12.49 -4.42
N LYS A 202 -9.77 13.14 -3.29
CA LYS A 202 -9.33 14.51 -2.99
C LYS A 202 -7.90 14.59 -2.48
N SER A 203 -7.34 13.50 -2.00
CA SER A 203 -5.97 13.42 -1.47
C SER A 203 -4.93 13.47 -2.58
N GLU A 204 -3.68 13.81 -2.23
CA GLU A 204 -2.56 13.78 -3.19
C GLU A 204 -2.24 12.34 -3.63
N TYR A 205 -2.38 11.37 -2.72
CA TYR A 205 -2.25 9.96 -3.07
C TYR A 205 -3.28 9.52 -4.11
N GLY A 206 -4.57 9.76 -3.84
CA GLY A 206 -5.67 9.37 -4.72
C GLY A 206 -5.60 10.05 -6.10
N LYS A 207 -5.22 11.32 -6.16
CA LYS A 207 -4.97 12.02 -7.44
C LYS A 207 -3.85 11.36 -8.24
N SER A 208 -2.77 10.97 -7.59
CA SER A 208 -1.66 10.28 -8.27
C SER A 208 -2.05 8.85 -8.68
N LEU A 209 -2.88 8.19 -7.88
CA LEU A 209 -3.40 6.86 -8.17
C LEU A 209 -4.29 6.85 -9.41
N LEU A 210 -5.17 7.84 -9.59
CA LEU A 210 -6.03 7.97 -10.79
C LEU A 210 -5.26 7.94 -12.12
N HIS A 211 -4.00 8.34 -12.10
CA HIS A 211 -3.12 8.41 -13.29
C HIS A 211 -2.02 7.36 -13.28
N PHE A 212 -2.05 6.42 -12.34
CA PHE A 212 -1.06 5.36 -12.29
C PHE A 212 -1.31 4.35 -13.41
N SER A 213 -0.27 4.02 -14.17
CA SER A 213 -0.32 2.98 -15.21
C SER A 213 0.56 1.82 -14.82
N LEU A 214 -0.03 0.63 -14.69
CA LEU A 214 0.67 -0.60 -14.37
C LEU A 214 1.72 -0.94 -15.44
N GLU A 215 1.34 -0.87 -16.71
CA GLU A 215 2.25 -1.18 -17.82
C GLU A 215 3.51 -0.32 -17.80
N LYS A 216 3.37 1.00 -17.60
CA LYS A 216 4.52 1.93 -17.54
C LYS A 216 5.46 1.62 -16.38
N ASN A 217 4.91 1.17 -15.26
CA ASN A 217 5.69 0.87 -14.07
C ASN A 217 6.32 -0.51 -14.09
N LEU A 218 5.75 -1.49 -14.80
CA LEU A 218 6.35 -2.82 -14.98
C LEU A 218 7.48 -2.85 -16.02
N ARG A 219 7.53 -1.92 -16.97
CA ARG A 219 8.47 -1.94 -18.12
C ARG A 219 9.96 -2.02 -17.77
N LYS A 220 10.36 -1.56 -16.60
CA LYS A 220 11.77 -1.41 -16.21
C LYS A 220 12.08 -2.09 -14.88
N ILE A 221 11.23 -3.02 -14.44
CA ILE A 221 11.46 -3.73 -13.20
C ILE A 221 12.38 -4.91 -13.45
N ASP A 222 13.58 -4.85 -12.86
CA ASP A 222 14.53 -5.96 -12.83
C ASP A 222 14.30 -6.88 -11.62
N ALA A 223 13.60 -6.38 -10.59
CA ALA A 223 13.24 -7.13 -9.39
C ALA A 223 12.27 -8.27 -9.71
N VAL A 224 12.36 -9.38 -8.98
CA VAL A 224 11.34 -10.43 -9.05
C VAL A 224 10.09 -10.02 -8.23
N ILE A 225 8.90 -10.20 -8.80
CA ILE A 225 7.64 -9.92 -8.13
C ILE A 225 7.08 -11.22 -7.55
N LEU A 226 6.78 -11.23 -6.25
CA LEU A 226 6.23 -12.36 -5.51
C LEU A 226 4.87 -11.97 -4.91
N PRO A 227 3.77 -12.26 -5.59
CA PRO A 227 2.43 -11.93 -5.11
C PRO A 227 1.96 -12.97 -4.09
N PHE A 228 1.71 -12.53 -2.86
CA PHE A 228 1.05 -13.29 -1.81
C PHE A 228 -0.36 -12.77 -1.59
N TYR A 229 -1.31 -13.66 -1.37
CA TYR A 229 -2.69 -13.33 -1.13
C TYR A 229 -3.16 -13.83 0.23
N ILE A 230 -3.91 -12.97 0.91
CA ILE A 230 -4.69 -13.32 2.09
C ILE A 230 -6.14 -13.12 1.71
N TYR A 231 -6.88 -14.18 1.52
CA TYR A 231 -8.27 -14.14 1.04
C TYR A 231 -9.20 -13.31 1.94
N GLU A 232 -8.87 -13.17 3.21
CA GLU A 232 -9.60 -12.37 4.18
C GLU A 232 -9.60 -10.87 3.84
N TYR A 233 -8.62 -10.39 3.07
CA TYR A 233 -8.45 -8.97 2.74
C TYR A 233 -8.99 -8.56 1.37
N ARG A 234 -9.02 -9.48 0.41
CA ARG A 234 -9.59 -9.20 -0.93
C ARG A 234 -10.45 -10.37 -1.38
N LYS A 235 -11.49 -10.06 -2.15
CA LYS A 235 -12.33 -11.09 -2.74
C LYS A 235 -11.52 -11.87 -3.79
N GLU A 236 -11.73 -13.17 -3.84
CA GLU A 236 -11.01 -14.10 -4.71
C GLU A 236 -10.96 -13.63 -6.18
N TYR A 237 -12.12 -13.19 -6.74
CA TYR A 237 -12.18 -12.75 -8.14
C TYR A 237 -11.34 -11.47 -8.41
N ILE A 238 -11.13 -10.59 -7.42
CA ILE A 238 -10.26 -9.43 -7.58
C ILE A 238 -8.80 -9.89 -7.62
N CYS A 239 -8.44 -10.87 -6.78
CA CYS A 239 -7.12 -11.46 -6.82
C CYS A 239 -6.83 -12.12 -8.17
N ASP A 240 -7.79 -12.84 -8.75
CA ASP A 240 -7.65 -13.48 -10.06
C ASP A 240 -7.44 -12.45 -11.18
N LEU A 241 -8.16 -11.32 -11.12
CA LEU A 241 -7.96 -10.22 -12.07
C LEU A 241 -6.56 -9.60 -11.95
N ASP A 242 -6.11 -9.32 -10.73
CA ASP A 242 -4.78 -8.78 -10.47
C ASP A 242 -3.68 -9.72 -11.00
N ILE A 243 -3.83 -11.03 -10.77
CA ILE A 243 -2.91 -12.05 -11.27
C ILE A 243 -2.89 -12.07 -12.79
N SER A 244 -4.06 -12.07 -13.41
CA SER A 244 -4.20 -12.08 -14.86
C SER A 244 -3.54 -10.85 -15.49
N ASN A 245 -3.72 -9.67 -14.90
CA ASN A 245 -3.07 -8.44 -15.34
C ASN A 245 -1.55 -8.50 -15.17
N LEU A 246 -1.07 -8.97 -14.01
CA LEU A 246 0.37 -9.14 -13.78
C LEU A 246 0.98 -10.09 -14.83
N MET A 247 0.35 -11.22 -15.07
CA MET A 247 0.82 -12.20 -16.06
C MET A 247 0.82 -11.63 -17.49
N TYR A 248 -0.28 -10.99 -17.90
CA TYR A 248 -0.40 -10.43 -19.25
C TYR A 248 0.62 -9.32 -19.49
N ILE A 249 0.67 -8.32 -18.61
CA ILE A 249 1.56 -7.16 -18.76
C ILE A 249 3.00 -7.56 -18.44
N GLY A 250 3.22 -8.42 -17.44
CA GLY A 250 4.53 -8.93 -17.07
C GLY A 250 5.20 -9.69 -18.21
N ASN A 251 4.48 -10.61 -18.85
CA ASN A 251 4.99 -11.35 -20.02
C ASN A 251 5.37 -10.42 -21.18
N LYS A 252 4.51 -9.44 -21.47
CA LYS A 252 4.78 -8.42 -22.51
C LYS A 252 6.06 -7.63 -22.23
N ASN A 253 6.34 -7.33 -20.97
CA ASN A 253 7.49 -6.53 -20.55
C ASN A 253 8.70 -7.36 -20.09
N LYS A 254 8.63 -8.69 -20.16
CA LYS A 254 9.65 -9.63 -19.66
C LYS A 254 9.95 -9.45 -18.17
N THR A 255 8.94 -9.01 -17.39
CA THR A 255 9.03 -8.86 -15.93
C THR A 255 9.10 -10.24 -15.28
N ARG A 256 10.00 -10.43 -14.34
CA ARG A 256 10.10 -11.68 -13.58
C ARG A 256 9.05 -11.69 -12.48
N TYR A 257 8.24 -12.73 -12.39
CA TYR A 257 7.27 -12.93 -11.32
C TYR A 257 7.13 -14.42 -10.99
N THR A 258 6.72 -14.73 -9.75
CA THR A 258 6.32 -16.08 -9.38
C THR A 258 4.82 -16.26 -9.53
N LEU A 259 4.37 -17.50 -9.57
CA LEU A 259 2.94 -17.77 -9.42
C LEU A 259 2.48 -17.31 -8.03
N PRO A 260 1.27 -16.77 -7.93
CA PRO A 260 0.74 -16.29 -6.67
C PRO A 260 0.56 -17.43 -5.69
N GLU A 261 0.92 -17.17 -4.44
CA GLU A 261 0.76 -18.11 -3.36
C GLU A 261 -0.22 -17.54 -2.32
N SER A 262 -1.09 -18.40 -1.80
CA SER A 262 -2.10 -18.02 -0.82
C SER A 262 -1.79 -18.61 0.54
N TYR A 263 -1.86 -17.75 1.55
CA TYR A 263 -1.53 -18.14 2.91
C TYR A 263 -2.55 -17.60 3.92
N GLY A 264 -2.80 -18.39 4.97
CA GLY A 264 -3.46 -17.85 6.15
C GLY A 264 -2.54 -16.89 6.91
N LYS A 265 -3.13 -15.90 7.59
CA LYS A 265 -2.44 -14.82 8.32
C LYS A 265 -1.30 -15.32 9.24
N ARG A 266 -1.44 -16.51 9.85
CA ARG A 266 -0.42 -17.09 10.75
C ARG A 266 0.86 -17.56 10.03
N LYS A 267 0.76 -17.96 8.76
CA LYS A 267 1.90 -18.51 8.00
C LYS A 267 2.65 -17.46 7.19
N ILE A 268 2.05 -16.30 6.96
CA ILE A 268 2.57 -15.29 6.04
C ILE A 268 3.96 -14.77 6.47
N VAL A 269 4.17 -14.53 7.77
CA VAL A 269 5.45 -14.04 8.31
C VAL A 269 6.59 -15.01 7.98
N SER A 270 6.40 -16.31 8.22
CA SER A 270 7.41 -17.33 7.92
C SER A 270 7.74 -17.39 6.44
N LYS A 271 6.72 -17.23 5.58
CA LYS A 271 6.89 -17.26 4.13
C LYS A 271 7.58 -16.01 3.59
N ILE A 272 7.32 -14.84 4.17
CA ILE A 272 8.04 -13.63 3.82
C ILE A 272 9.52 -13.79 4.15
N VAL A 273 9.87 -14.26 5.35
CA VAL A 273 11.27 -14.47 5.76
C VAL A 273 11.96 -15.47 4.83
N GLU A 274 11.33 -16.62 4.55
CA GLU A 274 11.83 -17.62 3.62
C GLU A 274 12.15 -17.00 2.24
N LYS A 275 11.22 -16.23 1.68
CA LYS A 275 11.41 -15.62 0.36
C LYS A 275 12.43 -14.48 0.35
N VAL A 276 12.55 -13.72 1.40
CA VAL A 276 13.61 -12.71 1.52
C VAL A 276 14.99 -13.39 1.50
N CYS A 277 15.16 -14.47 2.26
CA CYS A 277 16.42 -15.25 2.26
C CYS A 277 16.69 -15.93 0.90
N GLU A 278 15.66 -16.37 0.16
CA GLU A 278 15.82 -16.97 -1.17
C GLU A 278 16.22 -15.95 -2.26
N ILE A 279 15.70 -14.72 -2.19
CA ILE A 279 16.02 -13.65 -3.17
C ILE A 279 17.47 -13.24 -3.07
N ASN A 280 18.01 -13.27 -1.87
CA ASN A 280 19.37 -12.88 -1.55
C ASN A 280 20.12 -14.08 -0.92
N PRO A 281 20.52 -15.09 -1.68
CA PRO A 281 21.35 -16.15 -1.15
C PRO A 281 22.73 -15.58 -0.78
N ASN A 282 23.09 -15.72 0.51
CA ASN A 282 24.40 -15.36 1.06
C ASN A 282 25.57 -16.01 0.31
#